data_266b9270c7911120b0646736a6416aaf
#
_entry.id   266b9270c7911120b0646736a6416aaf
#
_cell.length_a   1.000
_cell.length_b   1.000
_cell.length_c   1.000
_cell.angle_alpha   90.00
_cell.angle_beta   90.00
_cell.angle_gamma   90.00
#
_symmetry.space_group_name_H-M   'P 1'
#
loop_
_entity.id
_entity.type
_entity.pdbx_description
1 polymer ?
#
loop_
_entity_poly.entity_id
_entity_poly.type
_entity_poly.pdbx_seq_one_letter_code
_entity_poly.pdbx_strand_id
1 'polypeptide(L)' 'MKLEILTPEKKLFNGEVRSVQVPGKSGRFEMLNNHMPIVSSLNKGDIKITDTNNKIQEIKINSGVVELKNNMIIILAE' A
#
# COMPACT_ATOMS: atom_id res chain seq x y z
N MET A 1 -4.91 -8.24 -7.20
CA MET A 1 -3.89 -7.17 -7.18
C MET A 1 -2.80 -7.56 -6.20
N LYS A 2 -1.55 -7.40 -6.58
CA LYS A 2 -0.44 -7.79 -5.74
C LYS A 2 0.11 -6.59 -4.98
N LEU A 3 0.49 -6.80 -3.72
CA LEU A 3 1.05 -5.75 -2.87
C LEU A 3 2.38 -6.20 -2.28
N GLU A 4 3.38 -5.33 -2.36
CA GLU A 4 4.63 -5.46 -1.60
C GLU A 4 4.86 -4.21 -0.79
N ILE A 5 5.23 -4.37 0.48
CA ILE A 5 5.63 -3.26 1.34
C ILE A 5 7.04 -3.56 1.83
N LEU A 6 7.96 -2.66 1.52
CA LEU A 6 9.37 -2.84 1.80
C LEU A 6 9.91 -1.69 2.65
N THR A 7 10.82 -2.02 3.57
CA THR A 7 11.65 -1.03 4.24
C THR A 7 13.11 -1.33 3.89
N PRO A 8 14.06 -0.45 4.23
CA PRO A 8 15.47 -0.74 3.97
C PRO A 8 15.95 -2.04 4.61
N GLU A 9 15.36 -2.44 5.75
CA GLU A 9 15.82 -3.62 6.47
C GLU A 9 15.05 -4.89 6.11
N LYS A 10 13.78 -4.79 5.71
CA LYS A 10 12.99 -6.01 5.54
C LYS A 10 11.74 -5.78 4.71
N LYS A 11 11.14 -6.88 4.30
CA LYS A 11 9.84 -6.90 3.64
C LYS A 11 8.76 -7.00 4.74
N LEU A 12 7.86 -6.03 4.75
CA LEU A 12 6.77 -5.99 5.75
C LEU A 12 5.55 -6.76 5.27
N PHE A 13 5.34 -6.86 3.98
CA PHE A 13 4.18 -7.54 3.41
C PHE A 13 4.48 -7.96 1.97
N ASN A 14 3.92 -9.11 1.57
CA ASN A 14 3.96 -9.58 0.20
C ASN A 14 2.80 -10.54 -0.01
N GLY A 15 1.87 -10.19 -0.90
CA GLY A 15 0.75 -11.08 -1.16
C GLY A 15 -0.32 -10.46 -2.05
N GLU A 16 -1.35 -11.26 -2.33
CA GLU A 16 -2.52 -10.83 -3.09
C GLU A 16 -3.49 -10.13 -2.16
N VAL A 17 -4.04 -9.01 -2.62
CA VAL A 17 -4.96 -8.20 -1.81
C VAL A 17 -6.14 -7.73 -2.65
N ARG A 18 -7.23 -7.37 -1.97
CA ARG A 18 -8.42 -6.81 -2.62
C ARG A 18 -8.36 -5.29 -2.64
N SER A 19 -7.86 -4.68 -1.58
CA SER A 19 -7.75 -3.23 -1.51
C SER A 19 -6.63 -2.83 -0.57
N VAL A 20 -6.10 -1.63 -0.81
CA VAL A 20 -5.07 -1.02 0.03
C VAL A 20 -5.43 0.45 0.21
N GLN A 21 -5.55 0.89 1.47
CA GLN A 21 -5.71 2.30 1.79
C GLN A 21 -4.40 2.83 2.34
N VAL A 22 -4.00 3.99 1.87
CA VAL A 22 -2.72 4.59 2.25
C VAL A 22 -2.89 6.05 2.68
N PRO A 23 -2.01 6.55 3.56
CA PRO A 23 -2.03 7.95 3.98
C PRO A 23 -1.29 8.82 2.96
N GLY A 24 -1.93 9.08 1.82
CA GLY A 24 -1.33 9.91 0.79
C GLY A 24 -1.05 11.32 1.28
N LYS A 25 -0.04 11.97 0.70
CA LYS A 25 0.38 13.29 1.12
C LYS A 25 -0.76 14.32 1.01
N SER A 26 -1.62 14.18 0.01
CA SER A 26 -2.76 15.07 -0.21
C SER A 26 -4.07 14.53 0.35
N GLY A 27 -4.01 13.46 1.14
CA GLY A 27 -5.17 12.82 1.72
C GLY A 27 -5.13 11.32 1.57
N ARG A 28 -5.88 10.64 2.41
CA ARG A 28 -5.96 9.19 2.39
C ARG A 28 -6.73 8.74 1.15
N PHE A 29 -6.23 7.69 0.49
CA PHE A 29 -6.93 7.15 -0.68
C PHE A 29 -6.83 5.63 -0.72
N GLU A 30 -7.69 5.01 -1.53
CA GLU A 30 -7.79 3.56 -1.62
C GLU A 30 -7.52 3.10 -3.05
N MET A 31 -6.76 2.01 -3.18
CA MET A 31 -6.49 1.37 -4.46
C MET A 31 -7.21 0.04 -4.50
N LEU A 32 -8.04 -0.13 -5.52
CA LEU A 32 -8.79 -1.36 -5.77
C LEU A 32 -8.22 -2.06 -7.00
N ASN A 33 -8.69 -3.28 -7.23
CA ASN A 33 -8.25 -4.07 -8.37
C ASN A 33 -8.46 -3.28 -9.68
N ASN A 34 -7.44 -3.28 -10.53
CA ASN A 34 -7.44 -2.60 -11.83
C ASN A 34 -7.50 -1.06 -11.73
N HIS A 35 -7.07 -0.51 -10.60
CA HIS A 35 -6.95 0.94 -10.44
C HIS A 35 -5.93 1.50 -11.43
N MET A 36 -6.15 2.73 -11.87
CA MET A 36 -5.22 3.41 -12.78
C MET A 36 -3.85 3.58 -12.12
N PRO A 37 -2.77 3.60 -12.93
CA PRO A 37 -1.43 3.82 -12.37
C PRO A 37 -1.35 5.10 -11.55
N ILE A 38 -0.61 5.04 -10.45
CA ILE A 38 -0.42 6.19 -9.57
C ILE A 38 0.94 6.10 -8.89
N VAL A 39 1.54 7.25 -8.64
CA VAL A 39 2.72 7.41 -7.79
C VAL A 39 2.40 8.51 -6.80
N SER A 40 2.63 8.25 -5.52
CA SER A 40 2.32 9.23 -4.49
C SER A 40 3.26 9.09 -3.30
N SER A 41 3.62 10.23 -2.71
CA SER A 41 4.28 10.25 -1.42
C SER A 41 3.27 9.96 -0.32
N LEU A 42 3.74 9.33 0.75
CA LEU A 42 2.91 8.95 1.88
C LEU A 42 3.36 9.68 3.14
N ASN A 43 2.39 10.10 3.93
CA ASN A 43 2.61 10.69 5.24
C ASN A 43 2.70 9.59 6.29
N LYS A 44 3.05 9.99 7.52
CA LYS A 44 2.91 9.12 8.67
C LYS A 44 1.47 8.68 8.83
N GLY A 45 1.25 7.41 9.07
CA GLY A 45 -0.09 6.85 9.26
C GLY A 45 -0.10 5.36 9.03
N ASP A 46 -1.32 4.82 8.88
CA ASP A 46 -1.52 3.39 8.72
C ASP A 46 -1.83 3.05 7.26
N ILE A 47 -1.20 1.97 6.79
CA ILE A 47 -1.59 1.31 5.56
C ILE A 47 -2.61 0.25 5.95
N LYS A 48 -3.82 0.33 5.40
CA LYS A 48 -4.87 -0.65 5.67
C LYS A 48 -4.98 -1.60 4.50
N ILE A 49 -4.79 -2.88 4.75
CA ILE A 49 -4.78 -3.93 3.73
C ILE A 49 -5.98 -4.84 3.94
N THR A 50 -6.76 -5.07 2.88
CA THR A 50 -7.81 -6.08 2.89
C THR A 50 -7.38 -7.18 1.93
N ASP A 51 -7.18 -8.39 2.48
CA ASP A 51 -6.71 -9.51 1.65
C ASP A 51 -7.88 -10.19 0.91
N THR A 52 -7.56 -11.24 0.16
CA THR A 52 -8.56 -11.93 -0.66
C THR A 52 -9.57 -12.71 0.17
N ASN A 53 -9.31 -12.90 1.47
CA ASN A 53 -10.22 -13.55 2.40
C ASN A 53 -10.97 -12.52 3.26
N ASN A 54 -10.93 -11.23 2.89
CA ASN A 54 -11.58 -10.12 3.60
C ASN A 54 -10.99 -9.88 5.00
N LYS A 55 -9.80 -10.39 5.27
CA LYS A 55 -9.09 -10.06 6.51
C LYS A 55 -8.43 -8.71 6.38
N ILE A 56 -8.49 -7.92 7.44
CA ILE A 56 -7.94 -6.57 7.47
C ILE A 56 -6.70 -6.56 8.34
N GLN A 57 -5.65 -5.95 7.81
CA GLN A 57 -4.38 -5.78 8.50
C GLN A 57 -3.96 -4.33 8.37
N GLU A 58 -3.39 -3.76 9.44
CA GLU A 58 -2.90 -2.39 9.41
C GLU A 58 -1.41 -2.38 9.73
N ILE A 59 -0.65 -1.58 8.97
CA ILE A 59 0.79 -1.44 9.16
C ILE A 59 1.10 0.04 9.29
N LYS A 60 1.75 0.42 10.40
CA LYS A 60 2.13 1.81 10.65
C LYS A 60 3.41 2.15 9.93
N ILE A 61 3.43 3.32 9.30
CA ILE A 61 4.63 3.84 8.65
C ILE A 61 4.86 5.29 9.08
N ASN A 62 6.10 5.73 9.00
CA ASN A 62 6.45 7.13 9.28
C ASN A 62 6.43 7.97 8.01
N SER A 63 6.75 7.38 6.88
CA SER A 63 6.75 8.02 5.57
C SER A 63 6.86 6.94 4.51
N GLY A 64 6.71 7.32 3.26
CA GLY A 64 6.88 6.36 2.19
C GLY A 64 6.50 6.91 0.84
N VAL A 65 6.59 6.01 -0.13
CA VAL A 65 6.17 6.26 -1.51
C VAL A 65 5.42 5.02 -1.97
N VAL A 66 4.30 5.22 -2.64
CA VAL A 66 3.56 4.13 -3.26
C VAL A 66 3.60 4.28 -4.77
N GLU A 67 3.77 3.16 -5.45
CA GLU A 67 3.65 3.07 -6.90
C GLU A 67 2.67 1.95 -7.23
N LEU A 68 1.68 2.26 -8.08
CA LEU A 68 0.75 1.27 -8.61
C LEU A 68 0.88 1.28 -10.12
N LYS A 69 1.16 0.11 -10.69
CA LYS A 69 1.29 -0.08 -12.13
C LYS A 69 0.99 -1.54 -12.46
N ASN A 70 0.21 -1.74 -13.52
CA ASN A 70 -0.12 -3.09 -13.99
C ASN A 70 -0.67 -3.98 -12.87
N ASN A 71 -1.59 -3.43 -12.09
CA ASN A 71 -2.27 -4.14 -10.99
C ASN A 71 -1.30 -4.65 -9.92
N MET A 72 -0.15 -4.00 -9.79
CA MET A 72 0.85 -4.31 -8.77
C MET A 72 1.19 -3.05 -7.99
N ILE A 73 1.13 -3.15 -6.66
CA ILE A 73 1.42 -2.05 -5.75
C ILE A 73 2.74 -2.32 -5.05
N ILE A 74 3.64 -1.35 -5.09
CA ILE A 74 4.88 -1.40 -4.32
C ILE A 74 4.90 -0.18 -3.41
N ILE A 75 5.08 -0.41 -2.11
CA ILE A 75 5.23 0.66 -1.14
C ILE A 75 6.62 0.56 -0.54
N LEU A 76 7.38 1.65 -0.66
CA LEU A 76 8.66 1.79 0.01
C LEU A 76 8.42 2.66 1.22
N ALA A 77 8.65 2.12 2.42
CA ALA A 77 8.28 2.78 3.67
C ALA A 77 9.46 2.93 4.62
N GLU A 78 9.29 3.86 5.55
CA GLU A 78 10.25 4.06 6.64
C GLU A 78 9.54 4.15 7.97
#